data_c1fb911f3243b8e607e6e2c3d1225192
#
_entry.id   c1fb911f3243b8e607e6e2c3d1225192
#
_cell.length_a   1.000
_cell.length_b   1.000
_cell.length_c   1.000
_cell.angle_alpha   90.00
_cell.angle_beta   90.00
_cell.angle_gamma   90.00
#
_symmetry.space_group_name_H-M   'P 1'
#
loop_
_entity.id
_entity.type
_entity.pdbx_description
1 polymer ?
#
loop_
_entity_poly.entity_id
_entity_poly.type
_entity_poly.pdbx_seq_one_letter_code
_entity_poly.pdbx_strand_id
1 'polypeptide(L)'
;MRRTLLVCAALAVVCAAAVSAQDSIPKRHRRGLWGELGSGPGYVRVACSDCEDVIGASGTTSYFRIGGVISKNVLIGFEFFSLLDNSFGFGGKDTTVAETGTAAIVLLWYPGKTGLFFKGGVGAAFGQFSIPADTSGLVPADTSTGGGIGLTFGLGWDLPISRKFAFTVNAAAFITALGDVVLPGHEVDDVIATNYQLSLDFVIR
;
A
#
# COMPACT_ATOMS: atom_id res chain seq x y z
N MET A 1 -10.91 -24.74 8.87
CA MET A 1 -10.64 -24.40 10.27
C MET A 1 -9.25 -24.79 10.79
N ARG A 2 -8.68 -25.99 10.56
CA ARG A 2 -7.32 -26.33 11.03
C ARG A 2 -6.19 -25.48 10.45
N ARG A 3 -6.27 -25.08 9.18
CA ARG A 3 -5.24 -24.23 8.53
C ARG A 3 -5.20 -22.81 9.07
N THR A 4 -6.35 -22.24 9.40
CA THR A 4 -6.45 -20.89 9.98
C THR A 4 -5.87 -20.83 11.40
N LEU A 5 -6.07 -21.87 12.21
CA LEU A 5 -5.49 -22.00 13.56
C LEU A 5 -3.97 -22.09 13.53
N LEU A 6 -3.39 -22.82 12.56
CA LEU A 6 -1.93 -22.93 12.40
C LEU A 6 -1.27 -21.59 12.00
N VAL A 7 -1.91 -20.81 11.13
CA VAL A 7 -1.42 -19.48 10.74
C VAL A 7 -1.47 -18.51 11.93
N CYS A 8 -2.55 -18.50 12.69
CA CYS A 8 -2.65 -17.66 13.90
C CYS A 8 -1.64 -18.05 14.98
N ALA A 9 -1.39 -19.36 15.18
CA ALA A 9 -0.39 -19.85 16.13
C ALA A 9 1.04 -19.47 15.68
N ALA A 10 1.35 -19.58 14.39
CA ALA A 10 2.65 -19.17 13.85
C ALA A 10 2.88 -17.66 13.99
N LEU A 11 1.88 -16.83 13.71
CA LEU A 11 1.94 -15.39 13.94
C LEU A 11 2.15 -15.05 15.42
N ALA A 12 1.46 -15.72 16.34
CA ALA A 12 1.62 -15.50 17.78
C ALA A 12 3.03 -15.86 18.27
N VAL A 13 3.63 -16.93 17.77
CA VAL A 13 5.01 -17.34 18.11
C VAL A 13 6.02 -16.33 17.59
N VAL A 14 5.85 -15.83 16.35
CA VAL A 14 6.71 -14.78 15.78
C VAL A 14 6.61 -13.48 16.58
N CYS A 15 5.40 -13.08 16.98
CA CYS A 15 5.19 -11.89 17.81
C CYS A 15 5.83 -12.05 19.20
N ALA A 16 5.72 -13.23 19.84
CA ALA A 16 6.31 -13.49 21.16
C ALA A 16 7.86 -13.50 21.11
N ALA A 17 8.45 -14.09 20.07
CA ALA A 17 9.90 -14.07 19.87
C ALA A 17 10.43 -12.66 19.61
N ALA A 18 9.68 -11.81 18.87
CA ALA A 18 10.04 -10.43 18.60
C ALA A 18 10.05 -9.56 19.87
N VAL A 19 9.12 -9.78 20.79
CA VAL A 19 9.06 -9.06 22.09
C VAL A 19 10.26 -9.39 22.96
N SER A 20 10.69 -10.65 23.01
CA SER A 20 11.82 -11.08 23.84
C SER A 20 13.18 -10.59 23.31
N ALA A 21 13.31 -10.37 22.01
CA ALA A 21 14.54 -9.88 21.38
C ALA A 21 14.78 -8.38 21.57
N GLN A 22 13.76 -7.61 21.96
CA GLN A 22 13.84 -6.14 22.08
C GLN A 22 14.67 -5.64 23.25
N ASP A 23 14.80 -6.40 24.34
CA ASP A 23 15.53 -5.98 25.54
C ASP A 23 17.06 -5.96 25.35
N SER A 24 17.58 -6.65 24.35
CA SER A 24 19.02 -6.78 24.08
C SER A 24 19.58 -5.77 23.05
N ILE A 25 18.71 -4.96 22.41
CA ILE A 25 19.13 -4.05 21.35
C ILE A 25 19.40 -2.65 21.90
N PRO A 26 20.56 -2.02 21.58
CA PRO A 26 20.93 -0.69 22.08
C PRO A 26 19.85 0.35 21.73
N LYS A 27 19.53 1.23 22.69
CA LYS A 27 18.56 2.33 22.54
C LYS A 27 18.76 3.06 21.22
N ARG A 28 17.79 2.97 20.32
CA ARG A 28 17.85 3.60 19.01
C ARG A 28 17.73 5.11 19.13
N HIS A 29 18.78 5.82 18.76
CA HIS A 29 18.65 7.20 18.39
C HIS A 29 18.32 7.26 16.90
N ARG A 30 17.02 7.44 16.57
CA ARG A 30 16.61 7.77 15.20
C ARG A 30 17.17 9.14 14.87
N ARG A 31 18.11 9.20 13.93
CA ARG A 31 18.76 10.44 13.48
C ARG A 31 19.07 10.32 11.99
N GLY A 32 18.93 11.44 11.25
CA GLY A 32 19.32 11.50 9.86
C GLY A 32 18.25 11.06 8.87
N LEU A 33 18.70 10.57 7.74
CA LEU A 33 17.86 10.04 6.65
C LEU A 33 17.54 8.58 6.91
N TRP A 34 16.40 8.17 6.41
CA TRP A 34 15.96 6.78 6.40
C TRP A 34 15.28 6.46 5.06
N GLY A 35 15.34 5.20 4.67
CA GLY A 35 14.68 4.68 3.48
C GLY A 35 14.04 3.33 3.78
N GLU A 36 12.97 3.03 3.05
CA GLU A 36 12.20 1.81 3.22
C GLU A 36 11.67 1.35 1.87
N LEU A 37 11.77 0.05 1.63
CA LEU A 37 11.23 -0.63 0.46
C LEU A 37 10.37 -1.78 0.95
N GLY A 38 9.18 -1.92 0.41
CA GLY A 38 8.27 -2.96 0.82
C GLY A 38 7.42 -3.50 -0.33
N SER A 39 6.99 -4.74 -0.15
CA SER A 39 6.06 -5.40 -1.05
C SER A 39 5.19 -6.37 -0.26
N GLY A 40 4.01 -6.69 -0.81
CA GLY A 40 3.11 -7.65 -0.20
C GLY A 40 1.78 -7.77 -0.93
N PRO A 41 0.88 -8.60 -0.42
CA PRO A 41 -0.47 -8.69 -0.96
C PRO A 41 -1.26 -7.41 -0.70
N GLY A 42 -2.10 -7.06 -1.66
CA GLY A 42 -3.04 -5.98 -1.55
C GLY A 42 -4.41 -6.34 -2.07
N TYR A 43 -5.36 -5.51 -1.69
CA TYR A 43 -6.74 -5.60 -2.13
C TYR A 43 -7.25 -4.20 -2.43
N VAL A 44 -7.85 -4.00 -3.60
CA VAL A 44 -8.47 -2.74 -4.00
C VAL A 44 -9.98 -2.87 -4.04
N ARG A 45 -10.66 -1.83 -3.61
CA ARG A 45 -12.10 -1.62 -3.81
C ARG A 45 -12.29 -0.34 -4.58
N VAL A 46 -13.00 -0.44 -5.70
CA VAL A 46 -13.33 0.72 -6.53
C VAL A 46 -14.83 0.97 -6.43
N ALA A 47 -15.19 2.19 -6.14
CA ALA A 47 -16.56 2.70 -6.12
C ALA A 47 -16.63 3.92 -7.03
N CYS A 48 -17.75 4.10 -7.71
CA CYS A 48 -18.06 5.28 -8.52
C CYS A 48 -19.55 5.61 -8.41
N SER A 49 -19.96 6.85 -8.76
CA SER A 49 -21.36 7.29 -8.65
C SER A 49 -22.30 6.46 -9.51
N ASP A 50 -21.84 6.01 -10.68
CA ASP A 50 -22.64 5.26 -11.66
C ASP A 50 -22.43 3.75 -11.61
N CYS A 51 -21.62 3.25 -10.65
CA CYS A 51 -21.38 1.82 -10.48
C CYS A 51 -22.53 1.17 -9.68
N GLU A 52 -23.21 0.17 -10.26
CA GLU A 52 -24.22 -0.60 -9.53
C GLU A 52 -23.61 -1.43 -8.39
N ASP A 53 -22.37 -1.89 -8.54
CA ASP A 53 -21.65 -2.70 -7.55
C ASP A 53 -20.24 -2.17 -7.31
N VAL A 54 -19.76 -2.38 -6.07
CA VAL A 54 -18.36 -2.12 -5.71
C VAL A 54 -17.48 -3.22 -6.28
N ILE A 55 -16.56 -2.84 -7.14
CA ILE A 55 -15.61 -3.77 -7.76
C ILE A 55 -14.44 -3.98 -6.80
N GLY A 56 -14.08 -5.24 -6.55
CA GLY A 56 -12.96 -5.61 -5.70
C GLY A 56 -11.99 -6.53 -6.41
N ALA A 57 -10.69 -6.27 -6.24
CA ALA A 57 -9.63 -7.09 -6.82
C ALA A 57 -8.45 -7.23 -5.88
N SER A 58 -7.68 -8.31 -6.04
CA SER A 58 -6.48 -8.59 -5.26
C SER A 58 -5.26 -8.53 -6.15
N GLY A 59 -4.21 -7.88 -5.67
CA GLY A 59 -2.99 -7.73 -6.45
C GLY A 59 -1.74 -7.74 -5.58
N THR A 60 -0.62 -7.47 -6.22
CA THR A 60 0.66 -7.27 -5.57
C THR A 60 0.88 -5.78 -5.36
N THR A 61 1.25 -5.41 -4.14
CA THR A 61 1.62 -4.03 -3.82
C THR A 61 3.13 -3.90 -3.71
N SER A 62 3.61 -2.75 -4.11
CA SER A 62 4.97 -2.30 -3.84
C SER A 62 4.95 -0.86 -3.35
N TYR A 63 5.87 -0.53 -2.48
CA TYR A 63 6.06 0.84 -2.08
C TYR A 63 7.51 1.16 -1.76
N PHE A 64 7.80 2.41 -1.85
CA PHE A 64 9.07 3.01 -1.50
C PHE A 64 8.80 4.22 -0.61
N ARG A 65 9.61 4.38 0.42
CA ARG A 65 9.53 5.53 1.32
C ARG A 65 10.93 6.04 1.64
N ILE A 66 11.10 7.36 1.62
CA ILE A 66 12.34 8.02 2.01
C ILE A 66 12.02 9.26 2.82
N GLY A 67 12.82 9.56 3.82
CA GLY A 67 12.55 10.73 4.66
C GLY A 67 13.62 11.04 5.68
N GLY A 68 13.27 11.95 6.59
CA GLY A 68 14.09 12.43 7.66
C GLY A 68 13.41 12.35 9.03
N VAL A 69 14.22 12.39 10.05
CA VAL A 69 13.79 12.39 11.45
C VAL A 69 13.58 13.82 11.92
N ILE A 70 12.33 14.18 12.26
CA ILE A 70 12.00 15.49 12.85
C ILE A 70 12.27 15.47 14.35
N SER A 71 11.85 14.41 15.01
CA SER A 71 12.04 14.24 16.46
C SER A 71 12.28 12.77 16.82
N LYS A 72 12.53 12.50 18.10
CA LYS A 72 12.73 11.11 18.59
C LYS A 72 11.58 10.16 18.22
N ASN A 73 10.38 10.71 18.07
CA ASN A 73 9.15 9.95 17.88
C ASN A 73 8.44 10.25 16.57
N VAL A 74 8.92 11.21 15.76
CA VAL A 74 8.26 11.65 14.53
C VAL A 74 9.25 11.67 13.38
N LEU A 75 8.89 11.00 12.32
CA LEU A 75 9.56 11.02 11.02
C LEU A 75 8.62 11.65 9.98
N ILE A 76 9.22 12.35 9.03
CA ILE A 76 8.52 12.81 7.82
C ILE A 76 9.18 12.18 6.60
N GLY A 77 8.40 11.85 5.62
CA GLY A 77 8.93 11.28 4.39
C GLY A 77 8.02 11.48 3.19
N PHE A 78 8.56 11.12 2.05
CA PHE A 78 7.83 10.92 0.81
C PHE A 78 7.60 9.42 0.66
N GLU A 79 6.36 9.04 0.32
CA GLU A 79 5.96 7.66 0.06
C GLU A 79 5.38 7.57 -1.35
N PHE A 80 5.84 6.58 -2.09
CA PHE A 80 5.23 6.16 -3.34
C PHE A 80 4.68 4.74 -3.13
N PHE A 81 3.42 4.55 -3.46
CA PHE A 81 2.71 3.28 -3.37
C PHE A 81 2.10 2.95 -4.73
N SER A 82 2.17 1.68 -5.12
CA SER A 82 1.49 1.14 -6.29
C SER A 82 0.90 -0.24 -5.96
N LEU A 83 -0.30 -0.48 -6.43
CA LEU A 83 -0.95 -1.79 -6.48
C LEU A 83 -1.13 -2.16 -7.93
N LEU A 84 -0.59 -3.31 -8.32
CA LEU A 84 -0.74 -3.89 -9.65
C LEU A 84 -1.65 -5.12 -9.55
N ASP A 85 -2.74 -5.10 -10.29
CA ASP A 85 -3.64 -6.23 -10.45
C ASP A 85 -3.70 -6.64 -11.93
N ASN A 86 -3.42 -7.91 -12.19
CA ASN A 86 -3.45 -8.51 -13.53
C ASN A 86 -4.78 -9.26 -13.81
N SER A 87 -5.75 -9.19 -12.90
CA SER A 87 -7.00 -9.93 -12.98
C SER A 87 -8.24 -9.05 -12.90
N PHE A 88 -8.07 -7.73 -12.98
CA PHE A 88 -9.17 -6.79 -12.86
C PHE A 88 -10.09 -6.87 -14.09
N GLY A 89 -11.33 -7.29 -13.91
CA GLY A 89 -12.30 -7.41 -14.99
C GLY A 89 -13.45 -6.43 -14.84
N PHE A 90 -13.54 -5.43 -15.72
CA PHE A 90 -14.77 -4.69 -15.93
C PHE A 90 -15.68 -5.52 -16.86
N GLY A 91 -16.85 -5.96 -16.36
CA GLY A 91 -17.87 -6.59 -17.20
C GLY A 91 -17.63 -8.04 -17.61
N GLY A 92 -16.74 -8.76 -16.97
CA GLY A 92 -16.77 -10.25 -16.94
C GLY A 92 -16.14 -10.99 -18.09
N LYS A 93 -15.30 -10.41 -18.93
CA LYS A 93 -14.70 -11.15 -20.06
C LYS A 93 -13.23 -10.94 -20.36
N ASP A 94 -12.57 -9.83 -19.99
CA ASP A 94 -11.19 -9.60 -20.40
C ASP A 94 -10.31 -9.17 -19.24
N THR A 95 -9.10 -9.71 -19.20
CA THR A 95 -8.08 -9.40 -18.19
C THR A 95 -7.63 -7.95 -18.34
N THR A 96 -8.20 -7.07 -17.55
CA THR A 96 -7.77 -5.68 -17.48
C THR A 96 -6.61 -5.57 -16.50
N VAL A 97 -5.51 -5.00 -16.91
CA VAL A 97 -4.43 -4.61 -15.99
C VAL A 97 -4.83 -3.30 -15.36
N ALA A 98 -4.98 -3.30 -14.04
CA ALA A 98 -5.24 -2.10 -13.27
C ALA A 98 -4.04 -1.76 -12.40
N GLU A 99 -3.55 -0.56 -12.50
CA GLU A 99 -2.56 0.00 -11.60
C GLU A 99 -3.16 1.20 -10.88
N THR A 100 -3.12 1.18 -9.56
CA THR A 100 -3.54 2.31 -8.74
C THR A 100 -2.43 2.65 -7.76
N GLY A 101 -2.23 3.93 -7.50
CA GLY A 101 -1.18 4.33 -6.59
C GLY A 101 -1.31 5.73 -6.04
N THR A 102 -0.40 6.05 -5.13
CA THR A 102 -0.26 7.36 -4.50
C THR A 102 1.19 7.77 -4.38
N ALA A 103 1.42 9.08 -4.52
CA ALA A 103 2.66 9.75 -4.20
C ALA A 103 2.36 10.78 -3.10
N ALA A 104 2.78 10.51 -1.86
CA ALA A 104 2.31 11.24 -0.68
C ALA A 104 3.45 11.71 0.21
N ILE A 105 3.21 12.82 0.91
CA ILE A 105 3.99 13.19 2.09
C ILE A 105 3.37 12.49 3.29
N VAL A 106 4.21 11.78 4.06
CA VAL A 106 3.76 10.97 5.19
C VAL A 106 4.46 11.36 6.47
N LEU A 107 3.71 11.27 7.56
CA LEU A 107 4.23 11.36 8.92
C LEU A 107 4.14 9.98 9.58
N LEU A 108 5.23 9.55 10.21
CA LEU A 108 5.26 8.35 11.05
C LEU A 108 5.44 8.79 12.50
N TRP A 109 4.52 8.38 13.33
CA TRP A 109 4.56 8.63 14.76
C TRP A 109 4.78 7.34 15.55
N TYR A 110 5.84 7.33 16.35
CA TYR A 110 6.24 6.24 17.22
C TYR A 110 5.89 6.57 18.66
N PRO A 111 4.78 6.05 19.21
CA PRO A 111 4.33 6.41 20.58
C PRO A 111 5.26 5.90 21.67
N GLY A 112 6.09 4.91 21.37
CA GLY A 112 6.95 4.25 22.34
C GLY A 112 8.32 3.84 21.78
N LYS A 113 8.98 2.96 22.54
CA LYS A 113 10.30 2.39 22.16
C LYS A 113 10.18 1.01 21.50
N THR A 114 8.98 0.47 21.38
CA THR A 114 8.71 -0.89 20.92
C THR A 114 8.85 -1.11 19.42
N GLY A 115 9.02 -0.04 18.65
CA GLY A 115 9.05 -0.12 17.17
C GLY A 115 7.69 0.04 16.51
N LEU A 116 6.60 0.00 17.28
CA LEU A 116 5.26 0.32 16.76
C LEU A 116 5.21 1.77 16.27
N PHE A 117 4.62 1.97 15.10
CA PHE A 117 4.33 3.30 14.57
C PHE A 117 2.95 3.37 13.95
N PHE A 118 2.43 4.59 13.89
CA PHE A 118 1.26 4.96 13.10
C PHE A 118 1.72 5.86 11.96
N LYS A 119 1.06 5.73 10.84
CA LYS A 119 1.34 6.47 9.62
C LYS A 119 0.10 7.23 9.18
N GLY A 120 0.28 8.46 8.71
CA GLY A 120 -0.74 9.25 8.02
C GLY A 120 -0.10 10.15 6.99
N GLY A 121 -0.78 10.38 5.86
CA GLY A 121 -0.24 11.22 4.79
C GLY A 121 -1.28 11.63 3.78
N VAL A 122 -0.89 12.60 2.95
CA VAL A 122 -1.70 13.14 1.85
C VAL A 122 -0.80 13.40 0.64
N GLY A 123 -1.35 13.21 -0.54
CA GLY A 123 -0.60 13.37 -1.77
C GLY A 123 -1.44 13.30 -3.03
N ALA A 124 -0.79 13.10 -4.15
CA ALA A 124 -1.42 12.86 -5.43
C ALA A 124 -1.77 11.37 -5.58
N ALA A 125 -2.93 11.10 -6.15
CA ALA A 125 -3.38 9.78 -6.55
C ALA A 125 -3.30 9.62 -8.06
N PHE A 126 -3.07 8.39 -8.52
CA PHE A 126 -3.13 8.03 -9.93
C PHE A 126 -3.77 6.65 -10.10
N GLY A 127 -4.40 6.46 -11.24
CA GLY A 127 -4.94 5.17 -11.66
C GLY A 127 -4.72 5.01 -13.16
N GLN A 128 -4.35 3.81 -13.57
CA GLN A 128 -4.22 3.42 -14.97
C GLN A 128 -4.96 2.10 -15.17
N PHE A 129 -5.84 2.08 -16.15
CA PHE A 129 -6.63 0.91 -16.51
C PHE A 129 -6.34 0.59 -17.98
N SER A 130 -5.79 -0.58 -18.24
CA SER A 130 -5.44 -1.02 -19.59
C SER A 130 -6.29 -2.22 -19.99
N ILE A 131 -7.04 -2.08 -21.06
CA ILE A 131 -7.82 -3.15 -21.67
C ILE A 131 -6.95 -3.74 -22.79
N PRO A 132 -6.56 -5.04 -22.72
CA PRO A 132 -5.81 -5.66 -23.80
C PRO A 132 -6.67 -5.73 -25.07
N ALA A 133 -6.02 -5.67 -26.23
CA ALA A 133 -6.70 -5.89 -27.49
C ALA A 133 -7.35 -7.29 -27.50
N ASP A 134 -8.58 -7.37 -28.02
CA ASP A 134 -9.24 -8.66 -28.24
C ASP A 134 -8.43 -9.50 -29.24
N THR A 135 -8.41 -10.82 -28.99
CA THR A 135 -7.75 -11.80 -29.87
C THR A 135 -8.34 -11.82 -31.29
N SER A 136 -9.55 -11.27 -31.47
CA SER A 136 -10.19 -11.08 -32.78
C SER A 136 -9.67 -9.85 -33.54
N GLY A 137 -8.91 -8.94 -32.88
CA GLY A 137 -8.40 -7.71 -33.46
C GLY A 137 -9.48 -6.64 -33.74
N LEU A 138 -10.71 -6.85 -33.25
CA LEU A 138 -11.83 -5.93 -33.45
C LEU A 138 -11.87 -4.82 -32.37
N VAL A 139 -11.29 -5.07 -31.19
CA VAL A 139 -11.16 -4.09 -30.11
C VAL A 139 -9.68 -3.73 -29.98
N PRO A 140 -9.27 -2.50 -30.28
CA PRO A 140 -7.90 -2.05 -30.06
C PRO A 140 -7.59 -2.00 -28.56
N ALA A 141 -6.33 -2.23 -28.20
CA ALA A 141 -5.88 -1.98 -26.84
C ALA A 141 -6.11 -0.50 -26.48
N ASP A 142 -6.69 -0.24 -25.33
CA ASP A 142 -6.92 1.11 -24.85
C ASP A 142 -6.44 1.26 -23.41
N THR A 143 -6.05 2.49 -23.05
CA THR A 143 -5.52 2.80 -21.74
C THR A 143 -6.18 4.08 -21.23
N SER A 144 -6.87 3.97 -20.12
CA SER A 144 -7.47 5.08 -19.42
C SER A 144 -6.66 5.46 -18.19
N THR A 145 -6.53 6.74 -17.92
CA THR A 145 -5.81 7.27 -16.77
C THR A 145 -6.68 8.21 -15.97
N GLY A 146 -6.58 8.12 -14.66
CA GLY A 146 -7.20 9.05 -13.72
C GLY A 146 -6.17 9.60 -12.76
N GLY A 147 -6.41 10.82 -12.27
CA GLY A 147 -5.53 11.45 -11.29
C GLY A 147 -6.32 12.28 -10.30
N GLY A 148 -5.82 12.38 -9.07
CA GLY A 148 -6.54 13.14 -8.05
C GLY A 148 -5.78 13.20 -6.72
N ILE A 149 -6.52 13.15 -5.61
CA ILE A 149 -5.97 13.26 -4.26
C ILE A 149 -5.94 11.90 -3.60
N GLY A 150 -4.81 11.60 -2.93
CA GLY A 150 -4.61 10.38 -2.14
C GLY A 150 -4.43 10.66 -0.67
N LEU A 151 -5.06 9.83 0.16
CA LEU A 151 -4.83 9.78 1.60
C LEU A 151 -4.24 8.43 1.97
N THR A 152 -3.28 8.40 2.87
CA THR A 152 -2.68 7.16 3.38
C THR A 152 -2.77 7.10 4.89
N PHE A 153 -3.14 5.93 5.41
CA PHE A 153 -3.16 5.63 6.83
C PHE A 153 -2.59 4.24 7.05
N GLY A 154 -1.91 4.04 8.16
CA GLY A 154 -1.38 2.72 8.45
C GLY A 154 -0.78 2.61 9.83
N LEU A 155 -0.42 1.40 10.14
CA LEU A 155 0.35 1.04 11.31
C LEU A 155 1.41 0.01 10.93
N GLY A 156 2.54 0.04 11.61
CA GLY A 156 3.58 -0.94 11.36
C GLY A 156 4.43 -1.17 12.60
N TRP A 157 5.24 -2.21 12.50
CA TRP A 157 6.15 -2.60 13.57
C TRP A 157 7.54 -2.87 13.03
N ASP A 158 8.49 -2.07 13.50
CA ASP A 158 9.90 -2.22 13.18
C ASP A 158 10.55 -3.33 14.01
N LEU A 159 11.05 -4.34 13.35
CA LEU A 159 11.84 -5.43 13.91
C LEU A 159 13.33 -5.15 13.63
N PRO A 160 14.09 -4.63 14.60
CA PRO A 160 15.48 -4.30 14.39
C PRO A 160 16.36 -5.54 14.17
N ILE A 161 17.14 -5.56 13.09
CA ILE A 161 18.17 -6.57 12.82
C ILE A 161 19.52 -6.05 13.29
N SER A 162 19.78 -4.77 13.04
CA SER A 162 21.04 -4.13 13.40
C SER A 162 20.83 -2.64 13.73
N ARG A 163 21.92 -1.92 13.98
CA ARG A 163 21.83 -0.46 14.19
C ARG A 163 21.33 0.31 12.96
N LYS A 164 21.60 -0.21 11.77
CA LYS A 164 21.27 0.44 10.49
C LYS A 164 20.09 -0.19 9.76
N PHE A 165 19.76 -1.43 10.09
CA PHE A 165 18.77 -2.21 9.33
C PHE A 165 17.64 -2.71 10.22
N ALA A 166 16.44 -2.73 9.66
CA ALA A 166 15.26 -3.34 10.27
C ALA A 166 14.40 -4.00 9.20
N PHE A 167 13.61 -4.98 9.60
CA PHE A 167 12.39 -5.33 8.89
C PHE A 167 11.21 -4.61 9.53
N THR A 168 10.20 -4.33 8.72
CA THR A 168 8.93 -3.77 9.19
C THR A 168 7.80 -4.64 8.66
N VAL A 169 6.86 -4.97 9.52
CA VAL A 169 5.54 -5.46 9.11
C VAL A 169 4.61 -4.27 9.12
N ASN A 170 3.96 -4.00 7.99
CA ASN A 170 3.15 -2.80 7.81
C ASN A 170 1.78 -3.17 7.24
N ALA A 171 0.72 -2.63 7.85
CA ALA A 171 -0.64 -2.66 7.34
C ALA A 171 -1.08 -1.24 7.03
N ALA A 172 -1.56 -1.01 5.81
CA ALA A 172 -1.93 0.31 5.35
C ALA A 172 -3.21 0.31 4.52
N ALA A 173 -3.90 1.45 4.53
CA ALA A 173 -5.00 1.78 3.64
C ALA A 173 -4.66 3.06 2.89
N PHE A 174 -4.95 3.07 1.60
CA PHE A 174 -4.78 4.20 0.70
C PHE A 174 -6.13 4.51 0.06
N ILE A 175 -6.64 5.71 0.29
CA ILE A 175 -7.88 6.19 -0.30
C ILE A 175 -7.48 7.13 -1.41
N THR A 176 -7.86 6.80 -2.65
CA THR A 176 -7.52 7.54 -3.86
C THR A 176 -8.81 8.05 -4.50
N ALA A 177 -9.04 9.35 -4.44
CA ALA A 177 -10.10 10.01 -5.20
C ALA A 177 -9.52 10.38 -6.57
N LEU A 178 -9.87 9.61 -7.60
CA LEU A 178 -9.33 9.77 -8.95
C LEU A 178 -10.12 10.78 -9.78
N GLY A 179 -11.30 11.23 -9.28
CA GLY A 179 -12.22 12.08 -10.06
C GLY A 179 -12.82 11.30 -11.22
N ASP A 180 -13.02 11.98 -12.32
CA ASP A 180 -13.64 11.41 -13.51
C ASP A 180 -12.59 10.63 -14.31
N VAL A 181 -12.93 9.39 -14.65
CA VAL A 181 -12.07 8.47 -15.42
C VAL A 181 -12.72 8.22 -16.77
N VAL A 182 -12.05 8.62 -17.83
CA VAL A 182 -12.54 8.40 -19.20
C VAL A 182 -12.16 7.01 -19.66
N LEU A 183 -13.17 6.16 -19.79
CA LEU A 183 -13.05 4.84 -20.41
C LEU A 183 -13.46 4.92 -21.90
N PRO A 184 -13.08 3.93 -22.74
CA PRO A 184 -13.49 3.91 -24.14
C PRO A 184 -15.00 3.97 -24.29
N GLY A 185 -15.53 5.12 -24.76
CA GLY A 185 -16.94 5.33 -25.02
C GLY A 185 -17.82 5.60 -23.80
N HIS A 186 -17.24 5.73 -22.61
CA HIS A 186 -17.97 6.02 -21.38
C HIS A 186 -17.08 6.80 -20.40
N GLU A 187 -17.61 7.86 -19.80
CA GLU A 187 -17.00 8.60 -18.70
C GLU A 187 -17.60 8.08 -17.39
N VAL A 188 -16.75 7.82 -16.43
CA VAL A 188 -17.14 7.33 -15.10
C VAL A 188 -16.79 8.40 -14.08
N ASP A 189 -17.83 8.94 -13.44
CA ASP A 189 -17.71 10.06 -12.53
C ASP A 189 -17.38 9.61 -11.10
N ASP A 190 -16.64 10.45 -10.37
CA ASP A 190 -16.36 10.32 -8.94
C ASP A 190 -15.75 8.96 -8.55
N VAL A 191 -14.74 8.52 -9.28
CA VAL A 191 -14.06 7.24 -8.99
C VAL A 191 -13.24 7.35 -7.72
N ILE A 192 -13.56 6.51 -6.74
CA ILE A 192 -12.80 6.35 -5.49
C ILE A 192 -12.28 4.92 -5.41
N ALA A 193 -10.97 4.78 -5.34
CA ALA A 193 -10.34 3.49 -5.07
C ALA A 193 -9.78 3.45 -3.64
N THR A 194 -10.09 2.40 -2.91
CA THR A 194 -9.52 2.16 -1.59
C THR A 194 -8.66 0.91 -1.64
N ASN A 195 -7.37 1.09 -1.46
CA ASN A 195 -6.38 0.03 -1.47
C ASN A 195 -6.02 -0.36 -0.03
N TYR A 196 -5.97 -1.64 0.24
CA TYR A 196 -5.49 -2.21 1.50
C TYR A 196 -4.22 -3.00 1.21
N GLN A 197 -3.23 -2.86 2.08
CA GLN A 197 -1.94 -3.51 1.95
C GLN A 197 -1.53 -4.17 3.27
N LEU A 198 -0.94 -5.36 3.15
CA LEU A 198 -0.12 -5.94 4.19
C LEU A 198 1.25 -6.23 3.59
N SER A 199 2.30 -5.63 4.12
CA SER A 199 3.64 -5.73 3.53
C SER A 199 4.71 -6.12 4.54
N LEU A 200 5.78 -6.70 4.01
CA LEU A 200 7.04 -6.89 4.69
C LEU A 200 8.08 -5.98 4.03
N ASP A 201 8.74 -5.18 4.85
CA ASP A 201 9.53 -4.08 4.38
C ASP A 201 10.95 -4.16 4.91
N PHE A 202 11.90 -3.66 4.13
CA PHE A 202 13.29 -3.51 4.52
C PHE A 202 13.59 -2.03 4.75
N VAL A 203 14.09 -1.71 5.93
CA VAL A 203 14.37 -0.35 6.39
C VAL A 203 15.85 -0.13 6.58
N ILE A 204 16.37 0.97 6.03
CA ILE A 204 17.73 1.48 6.19
C ILE A 204 17.66 2.81 6.96
N ARG A 205 18.56 2.98 7.96
CA ARG A 205 18.61 4.19 8.82
C ARG A 205 20.02 4.66 9.07
#